data_0d6ae34e2a0a9317204f22574cc8b1c0
#
_entry.id   0d6ae34e2a0a9317204f22574cc8b1c0
#
_cell.length_a   1.000
_cell.length_b   1.000
_cell.length_c   1.000
_cell.angle_alpha   90.00
_cell.angle_beta   90.00
_cell.angle_gamma   90.00
#
_symmetry.space_group_name_H-M   'P 1'
#
loop_
_entity.id
_entity.type
_entity.pdbx_description
1 polymer ?
#
loop_
_entity_poly.entity_id
_entity_poly.type
_entity_poly.pdbx_seq_one_letter_code
_entity_poly.pdbx_strand_id
1 'polypeptide(L)'
;MLANRAAEPAVLARSLMTSGCNEDRVWDEVNVRLQLTRSLRPNVLAIMRYAFTEMLNNAIEHSQANRCAIRVALSQGLASFEIRYHGIGVFHSIASKFKFPDEEAAQIELLKGKTTTMPEAHAGEGIFFTSRIGDDFTLKSHRIQIEWKRAKQDMFVSQPRLSAGTLVQFSIQRSARQTIEDVFSEFAPEQYDYQFQKTKVLVKLLQPDYVSRSEARRLLANLEKFREIVLDFRDVRSVGQGFADEVFRVFASRNPGIVIRSENTSRPVTAMIRHVGQAVDGSTLNTRR
;
A
#
# COMPACT_ATOMS: atom_id res chain seq x y z
N MET A 1 34.45 29.49 12.98
CA MET A 1 33.54 28.34 12.77
C MET A 1 32.13 28.79 13.10
N LEU A 2 31.33 29.14 12.09
CA LEU A 2 29.91 29.43 12.28
C LEU A 2 29.18 28.08 12.39
N ALA A 3 28.67 27.76 13.57
CA ALA A 3 27.82 26.62 13.80
C ALA A 3 26.57 26.79 12.92
N ASN A 4 26.40 25.89 11.94
CA ASN A 4 25.26 25.81 11.07
C ASN A 4 24.05 25.40 11.98
N ARG A 5 23.32 26.40 12.52
CA ARG A 5 22.07 26.15 13.21
C ARG A 5 21.13 25.55 12.18
N ALA A 6 20.87 24.27 12.31
CA ALA A 6 19.82 23.61 11.54
C ALA A 6 18.54 24.43 11.71
N ALA A 7 18.02 24.96 10.61
CA ALA A 7 16.77 25.73 10.64
C ALA A 7 15.68 24.85 11.26
N GLU A 8 14.94 25.39 12.22
CA GLU A 8 13.81 24.68 12.83
C GLU A 8 12.81 24.25 11.75
N PRO A 9 12.20 23.06 11.88
CA PRO A 9 11.22 22.60 10.91
C PRO A 9 10.02 23.52 10.89
N ALA A 10 9.58 23.95 9.70
CA ALA A 10 8.30 24.60 9.54
C ALA A 10 7.19 23.58 9.76
N VAL A 11 6.31 23.82 10.72
CA VAL A 11 5.26 22.89 11.13
C VAL A 11 3.91 23.56 11.16
N LEU A 12 2.90 22.90 10.59
CA LEU A 12 1.49 23.23 10.76
C LEU A 12 0.79 22.05 11.42
N ALA A 13 0.13 22.27 12.54
CA ALA A 13 -0.67 21.26 13.23
C ALA A 13 -2.08 21.81 13.49
N ARG A 14 -3.11 21.03 13.18
CA ARG A 14 -4.51 21.42 13.36
C ARG A 14 -5.40 20.23 13.71
N SER A 15 -6.51 20.52 14.38
CA SER A 15 -7.64 19.61 14.55
C SER A 15 -8.81 20.10 13.70
N LEU A 16 -9.33 19.23 12.85
CA LEU A 16 -10.40 19.52 11.89
C LEU A 16 -11.67 18.75 12.31
N MET A 17 -12.83 19.35 12.08
CA MET A 17 -14.09 18.60 12.08
C MET A 17 -14.15 17.81 10.79
N THR A 18 -14.56 16.56 10.83
CA THR A 18 -14.71 15.72 9.61
C THR A 18 -15.96 16.09 8.82
N SER A 19 -17.04 16.45 9.52
CA SER A 19 -18.28 16.90 8.86
C SER A 19 -18.07 18.21 8.11
N GLY A 20 -18.37 18.20 6.81
CA GLY A 20 -18.21 19.36 5.91
C GLY A 20 -16.75 19.74 5.62
N CYS A 21 -15.79 18.90 6.01
CA CYS A 21 -14.40 19.08 5.64
C CYS A 21 -14.20 18.76 4.15
N ASN A 22 -13.39 19.59 3.49
CA ASN A 22 -12.98 19.33 2.10
C ASN A 22 -11.45 19.30 2.08
N GLU A 23 -10.90 18.18 1.64
CA GLU A 23 -9.47 17.86 1.67
C GLU A 23 -8.65 18.81 0.79
N ASP A 24 -9.18 19.25 -0.37
CA ASP A 24 -8.48 20.18 -1.24
C ASP A 24 -8.34 21.56 -0.60
N ARG A 25 -9.40 22.06 0.06
CA ARG A 25 -9.33 23.35 0.79
C ARG A 25 -8.34 23.28 1.95
N VAL A 26 -8.28 22.17 2.65
CA VAL A 26 -7.31 21.96 3.73
C VAL A 26 -5.89 21.93 3.15
N TRP A 27 -5.69 21.24 2.03
CA TRP A 27 -4.40 21.23 1.35
C TRP A 27 -3.95 22.61 0.90
N ASP A 28 -4.84 23.39 0.28
CA ASP A 28 -4.53 24.75 -0.18
C ASP A 28 -4.11 25.65 0.99
N GLU A 29 -4.78 25.54 2.14
CA GLU A 29 -4.38 26.26 3.34
C GLU A 29 -3.00 25.83 3.85
N VAL A 30 -2.73 24.51 3.90
CA VAL A 30 -1.42 23.95 4.27
C VAL A 30 -0.35 24.47 3.33
N ASN A 31 -0.60 24.43 2.02
CA ASN A 31 0.33 24.89 0.99
C ASN A 31 0.69 26.37 1.16
N VAL A 32 -0.30 27.23 1.38
CA VAL A 32 -0.10 28.66 1.59
C VAL A 32 0.70 28.93 2.86
N ARG A 33 0.30 28.33 3.99
CA ARG A 33 0.93 28.57 5.29
C ARG A 33 2.36 28.09 5.39
N LEU A 34 2.67 26.95 4.80
CA LEU A 34 4.02 26.37 4.78
C LEU A 34 4.82 26.74 3.53
N GLN A 35 4.24 27.52 2.62
CA GLN A 35 4.83 27.94 1.34
C GLN A 35 5.37 26.72 0.55
N LEU A 36 4.61 25.61 0.50
CA LEU A 36 5.05 24.34 -0.07
C LEU A 36 5.46 24.48 -1.54
N THR A 37 4.68 25.22 -2.33
CA THR A 37 4.97 25.50 -3.75
C THR A 37 6.34 26.16 -3.97
N ARG A 38 6.82 26.97 -3.01
CA ARG A 38 8.14 27.60 -3.09
C ARG A 38 9.25 26.72 -2.52
N SER A 39 8.89 25.80 -1.62
CA SER A 39 9.83 25.02 -0.82
C SER A 39 10.11 23.64 -1.40
N LEU A 40 9.21 23.10 -2.21
CA LEU A 40 9.28 21.74 -2.76
C LEU A 40 9.48 21.76 -4.27
N ARG A 41 10.08 20.71 -4.81
CA ARG A 41 10.09 20.45 -6.25
C ARG A 41 8.68 20.14 -6.73
N PRO A 42 8.30 20.44 -7.98
CA PRO A 42 6.95 20.19 -8.49
C PRO A 42 6.46 18.75 -8.31
N ASN A 43 7.32 17.75 -8.58
CA ASN A 43 6.99 16.35 -8.39
C ASN A 43 6.75 15.99 -6.92
N VAL A 44 7.58 16.49 -5.99
CA VAL A 44 7.41 16.27 -4.55
C VAL A 44 6.14 16.93 -4.04
N LEU A 45 5.84 18.15 -4.52
CA LEU A 45 4.60 18.85 -4.19
C LEU A 45 3.37 18.06 -4.65
N ALA A 46 3.40 17.54 -5.89
CA ALA A 46 2.32 16.73 -6.43
C ALA A 46 2.12 15.43 -5.62
N ILE A 47 3.20 14.73 -5.27
CA ILE A 47 3.17 13.53 -4.43
C ILE A 47 2.59 13.84 -3.04
N MET A 48 3.06 14.93 -2.40
CA MET A 48 2.56 15.34 -1.09
C MET A 48 1.08 15.68 -1.13
N ARG A 49 0.63 16.40 -2.19
CA ARG A 49 -0.80 16.72 -2.38
C ARG A 49 -1.62 15.45 -2.50
N TYR A 50 -1.27 14.58 -3.45
CA TYR A 50 -1.98 13.33 -3.69
C TYR A 50 -2.08 12.50 -2.40
N ALA A 51 -0.94 12.21 -1.77
CA ALA A 51 -0.91 11.39 -0.56
C ALA A 51 -1.73 12.00 0.60
N PHE A 52 -1.62 13.33 0.79
CA PHE A 52 -2.33 14.03 1.86
C PHE A 52 -3.83 14.04 1.65
N THR A 53 -4.30 14.39 0.43
CA THR A 53 -5.73 14.46 0.12
C THR A 53 -6.38 13.07 0.19
N GLU A 54 -5.76 12.03 -0.37
CA GLU A 54 -6.24 10.66 -0.26
C GLU A 54 -6.38 10.20 1.20
N MET A 55 -5.36 10.43 2.03
CA MET A 55 -5.39 10.00 3.43
C MET A 55 -6.33 10.84 4.29
N LEU A 56 -6.48 12.13 4.00
CA LEU A 56 -7.46 12.99 4.68
C LEU A 56 -8.89 12.61 4.28
N ASN A 57 -9.12 12.32 3.01
CA ASN A 57 -10.43 11.85 2.54
C ASN A 57 -10.85 10.53 3.20
N ASN A 58 -9.91 9.59 3.35
CA ASN A 58 -10.18 8.36 4.13
C ASN A 58 -10.60 8.66 5.59
N ALA A 59 -10.03 9.68 6.21
CA ALA A 59 -10.43 10.10 7.55
C ALA A 59 -11.83 10.74 7.56
N ILE A 60 -12.19 11.49 6.53
CA ILE A 60 -13.49 12.17 6.41
C ILE A 60 -14.61 11.15 6.16
N GLU A 61 -14.43 10.26 5.19
CA GLU A 61 -15.51 9.42 4.67
C GLU A 61 -15.65 8.07 5.36
N HIS A 62 -14.53 7.47 5.78
CA HIS A 62 -14.55 6.08 6.25
C HIS A 62 -14.34 5.92 7.75
N SER A 63 -13.94 6.96 8.49
CA SER A 63 -13.52 6.81 9.87
C SER A 63 -14.67 6.77 10.88
N GLN A 64 -15.80 7.39 10.59
CA GLN A 64 -16.87 7.71 11.54
C GLN A 64 -16.39 8.57 12.73
N ALA A 65 -15.26 9.24 12.59
CA ALA A 65 -14.75 10.15 13.60
C ALA A 65 -15.32 11.54 13.39
N ASN A 66 -15.65 12.24 14.47
CA ASN A 66 -16.11 13.63 14.39
C ASN A 66 -14.95 14.61 14.13
N ARG A 67 -13.72 14.21 14.42
CA ARG A 67 -12.53 15.05 14.29
C ARG A 67 -11.33 14.24 13.82
N CYS A 68 -10.47 14.89 13.04
CA CYS A 68 -9.14 14.40 12.74
C CYS A 68 -8.08 15.45 13.08
N ALA A 69 -6.91 15.01 13.52
CA ALA A 69 -5.75 15.86 13.71
C ALA A 69 -4.80 15.68 12.53
N ILE A 70 -4.33 16.80 11.97
CA ILE A 70 -3.31 16.83 10.93
C ILE A 70 -2.05 17.52 11.45
N ARG A 71 -0.91 17.06 11.00
CA ARG A 71 0.38 17.70 11.20
C ARG A 71 1.18 17.59 9.90
N VAL A 72 1.59 18.71 9.35
CA VAL A 72 2.48 18.77 8.16
C VAL A 72 3.75 19.47 8.56
N ALA A 73 4.89 18.91 8.17
CA ALA A 73 6.20 19.42 8.55
C ALA A 73 7.19 19.44 7.37
N LEU A 74 7.95 20.53 7.28
CA LEU A 74 9.09 20.66 6.41
C LEU A 74 10.35 20.77 7.25
N SER A 75 11.28 19.84 7.09
CA SER A 75 12.65 19.93 7.60
C SER A 75 13.62 20.24 6.45
N GLN A 76 14.93 20.32 6.73
CA GLN A 76 15.94 20.61 5.71
C GLN A 76 15.97 19.59 4.56
N GLY A 77 15.67 18.32 4.82
CA GLY A 77 15.73 17.24 3.81
C GLY A 77 14.42 16.56 3.54
N LEU A 78 13.40 16.75 4.38
CA LEU A 78 12.20 15.91 4.39
C LEU A 78 10.93 16.76 4.41
N ALA A 79 9.94 16.34 3.61
CA ALA A 79 8.56 16.77 3.71
C ALA A 79 7.74 15.61 4.27
N SER A 80 6.87 15.87 5.24
CA SER A 80 6.11 14.82 5.91
C SER A 80 4.74 15.30 6.36
N PHE A 81 3.82 14.35 6.53
CA PHE A 81 2.58 14.61 7.24
C PHE A 81 2.18 13.44 8.16
N GLU A 82 1.36 13.77 9.13
CA GLU A 82 0.65 12.83 9.99
C GLU A 82 -0.84 13.19 9.98
N ILE A 83 -1.69 12.18 9.87
CA ILE A 83 -3.14 12.28 10.00
C ILE A 83 -3.59 11.26 11.03
N ARG A 84 -4.29 11.73 12.08
CA ARG A 84 -4.79 10.90 13.18
C ARG A 84 -6.26 11.15 13.43
N TYR A 85 -7.01 10.09 13.56
CA TYR A 85 -8.43 10.14 13.92
C TYR A 85 -8.83 8.98 14.83
N HIS A 86 -9.80 9.23 15.71
CA HIS A 86 -10.31 8.27 16.69
C HIS A 86 -11.68 7.77 16.26
N GLY A 87 -11.73 7.04 15.15
CA GLY A 87 -12.93 6.38 14.63
C GLY A 87 -12.85 4.87 14.77
N ILE A 88 -13.62 4.18 13.91
CA ILE A 88 -13.75 2.72 13.94
C ILE A 88 -12.49 1.96 13.52
N GLY A 89 -11.46 2.64 13.01
CA GLY A 89 -10.25 2.00 12.49
C GLY A 89 -10.41 1.47 11.06
N VAL A 90 -9.36 1.64 10.22
CA VAL A 90 -9.43 1.31 8.80
C VAL A 90 -9.62 -0.19 8.57
N PHE A 91 -8.88 -1.06 9.30
CA PHE A 91 -9.01 -2.51 9.12
C PHE A 91 -10.35 -3.03 9.63
N HIS A 92 -10.88 -2.46 10.72
CA HIS A 92 -12.20 -2.78 11.23
C HIS A 92 -13.30 -2.38 10.24
N SER A 93 -13.20 -1.19 9.63
CA SER A 93 -14.13 -0.72 8.61
C SER A 93 -14.19 -1.70 7.42
N ILE A 94 -13.03 -2.13 6.91
CA ILE A 94 -12.92 -3.08 5.80
C ILE A 94 -13.44 -4.45 6.22
N ALA A 95 -13.02 -4.98 7.38
CA ALA A 95 -13.47 -6.29 7.87
C ALA A 95 -14.99 -6.36 8.01
N SER A 96 -15.59 -5.32 8.59
CA SER A 96 -17.05 -5.24 8.78
C SER A 96 -17.80 -5.18 7.46
N LYS A 97 -17.36 -4.34 6.52
CA LYS A 97 -18.01 -4.16 5.21
C LYS A 97 -17.97 -5.43 4.37
N PHE A 98 -16.82 -6.09 4.30
CA PHE A 98 -16.60 -7.27 3.47
C PHE A 98 -16.85 -8.58 4.22
N LYS A 99 -17.27 -8.51 5.50
CA LYS A 99 -17.53 -9.67 6.35
C LYS A 99 -16.31 -10.60 6.46
N PHE A 100 -15.13 -10.01 6.57
CA PHE A 100 -13.93 -10.78 6.86
C PHE A 100 -13.94 -11.26 8.31
N PRO A 101 -13.28 -12.40 8.61
CA PRO A 101 -13.29 -12.99 9.94
C PRO A 101 -12.61 -12.10 10.99
N ASP A 102 -11.65 -11.30 10.58
CA ASP A 102 -10.84 -10.44 11.45
C ASP A 102 -10.19 -9.27 10.69
N GLU A 103 -9.52 -8.40 11.42
CA GLU A 103 -8.79 -7.25 10.87
C GLU A 103 -7.52 -7.67 10.10
N GLU A 104 -6.95 -8.83 10.40
CA GLU A 104 -5.78 -9.35 9.69
C GLU A 104 -6.14 -9.75 8.25
N ALA A 105 -7.31 -10.34 8.05
CA ALA A 105 -7.83 -10.62 6.71
C ALA A 105 -8.08 -9.32 5.93
N ALA A 106 -8.61 -8.29 6.59
CA ALA A 106 -8.82 -6.97 5.98
C ALA A 106 -7.49 -6.29 5.62
N GLN A 107 -6.47 -6.41 6.46
CA GLN A 107 -5.12 -5.91 6.17
C GLN A 107 -4.53 -6.56 4.92
N ILE A 108 -4.63 -7.88 4.80
CA ILE A 108 -4.14 -8.60 3.63
C ILE A 108 -4.84 -8.12 2.37
N GLU A 109 -6.16 -7.94 2.43
CA GLU A 109 -6.95 -7.48 1.29
C GLU A 109 -6.58 -6.05 0.89
N LEU A 110 -6.38 -5.16 1.86
CA LEU A 110 -5.94 -3.79 1.61
C LEU A 110 -4.60 -3.74 0.86
N LEU A 111 -3.66 -4.60 1.21
CA LEU A 111 -2.34 -4.66 0.59
C LEU A 111 -2.34 -5.17 -0.85
N LYS A 112 -3.37 -5.91 -1.24
CA LYS A 112 -3.57 -6.34 -2.63
C LYS A 112 -4.01 -5.18 -3.54
N GLY A 113 -4.62 -4.12 -3.00
CA GLY A 113 -5.18 -2.99 -3.72
C GLY A 113 -6.62 -3.21 -4.21
N LYS A 114 -7.24 -2.16 -4.76
CA LYS A 114 -8.65 -2.13 -5.19
C LYS A 114 -9.62 -2.53 -4.07
N THR A 115 -9.39 -2.00 -2.86
CA THR A 115 -10.23 -2.29 -1.69
C THR A 115 -10.81 -0.99 -1.17
N THR A 116 -12.11 -0.81 -1.31
CA THR A 116 -12.85 0.34 -0.79
C THR A 116 -14.16 -0.09 -0.17
N THR A 117 -14.55 0.59 0.90
CA THR A 117 -15.88 0.41 1.52
C THR A 117 -16.98 1.20 0.80
N MET A 118 -16.63 2.03 -0.19
CA MET A 118 -17.54 2.85 -1.00
C MET A 118 -17.21 2.71 -2.50
N PRO A 119 -17.46 1.54 -3.13
CA PRO A 119 -17.08 1.28 -4.52
C PRO A 119 -17.81 2.18 -5.53
N GLU A 120 -18.96 2.73 -5.17
CA GLU A 120 -19.72 3.70 -5.98
C GLU A 120 -19.05 5.09 -6.05
N ALA A 121 -18.18 5.41 -5.08
CA ALA A 121 -17.51 6.71 -4.99
C ALA A 121 -15.99 6.61 -5.25
N HIS A 122 -15.36 5.46 -4.94
CA HIS A 122 -13.91 5.31 -4.94
C HIS A 122 -13.44 3.97 -5.52
N ALA A 123 -12.34 4.01 -6.27
CA ALA A 123 -11.69 2.82 -6.82
C ALA A 123 -10.98 1.93 -5.78
N GLY A 124 -10.79 2.42 -4.53
CA GLY A 124 -10.07 1.71 -3.47
C GLY A 124 -8.56 1.65 -3.68
N GLU A 125 -8.01 2.60 -4.38
CA GLU A 125 -6.61 2.65 -4.82
C GLU A 125 -5.74 3.57 -3.95
N GLY A 126 -6.35 4.52 -3.24
CA GLY A 126 -5.65 5.61 -2.54
C GLY A 126 -4.59 5.14 -1.55
N ILE A 127 -4.91 4.20 -0.64
CA ILE A 127 -3.93 3.67 0.32
C ILE A 127 -2.84 2.86 -0.40
N PHE A 128 -3.21 2.07 -1.42
CA PHE A 128 -2.27 1.27 -2.19
C PHE A 128 -1.19 2.14 -2.84
N PHE A 129 -1.59 3.17 -3.60
CA PHE A 129 -0.65 4.08 -4.26
C PHE A 129 0.07 4.98 -3.26
N THR A 130 -0.63 5.58 -2.29
CA THR A 130 0.01 6.41 -1.25
C THR A 130 1.13 5.66 -0.53
N SER A 131 0.93 4.38 -0.20
CA SER A 131 1.95 3.58 0.46
C SER A 131 3.23 3.38 -0.38
N ARG A 132 3.19 3.60 -1.69
CA ARG A 132 4.30 3.33 -2.62
C ARG A 132 4.97 4.56 -3.21
N ILE A 133 4.28 5.72 -3.22
CA ILE A 133 4.82 6.95 -3.81
C ILE A 133 5.77 7.72 -2.88
N GLY A 134 5.72 7.50 -1.56
CA GLY A 134 6.61 8.13 -0.57
C GLY A 134 7.88 7.34 -0.32
N ASP A 135 8.78 7.89 0.49
CA ASP A 135 9.96 7.19 0.99
C ASP A 135 9.61 6.31 2.18
N ASP A 136 8.82 6.85 3.11
CA ASP A 136 8.25 6.09 4.23
C ASP A 136 6.75 6.33 4.31
N PHE A 137 6.04 5.25 4.56
CA PHE A 137 4.61 5.27 4.85
C PHE A 137 4.32 4.36 6.03
N THR A 138 3.52 4.82 6.98
CA THR A 138 3.04 4.03 8.11
C THR A 138 1.54 4.18 8.22
N LEU A 139 0.84 3.06 8.27
CA LEU A 139 -0.58 2.98 8.57
C LEU A 139 -0.75 2.11 9.81
N LYS A 140 -1.15 2.73 10.93
CA LYS A 140 -1.43 2.04 12.18
C LYS A 140 -2.90 2.17 12.52
N SER A 141 -3.56 1.04 12.79
CA SER A 141 -4.93 1.01 13.26
C SER A 141 -5.14 -0.18 14.17
N HIS A 142 -5.69 0.06 15.34
CA HIS A 142 -5.86 -0.91 16.41
C HIS A 142 -4.56 -1.65 16.78
N ARG A 143 -4.46 -2.94 16.47
CA ARG A 143 -3.29 -3.80 16.75
C ARG A 143 -2.45 -4.07 15.51
N ILE A 144 -2.75 -3.44 14.38
CA ILE A 144 -2.05 -3.68 13.12
C ILE A 144 -1.31 -2.42 12.71
N GLN A 145 -0.05 -2.58 12.32
CA GLN A 145 0.76 -1.53 11.71
C GLN A 145 1.42 -2.06 10.46
N ILE A 146 1.24 -1.32 9.37
CA ILE A 146 1.89 -1.55 8.08
C ILE A 146 2.89 -0.42 7.87
N GLU A 147 4.11 -0.76 7.50
CA GLU A 147 5.16 0.19 7.15
C GLU A 147 5.72 -0.13 5.77
N TRP A 148 5.75 0.85 4.89
CA TRP A 148 6.53 0.81 3.65
C TRP A 148 7.81 1.58 3.84
N LYS A 149 8.93 1.02 3.40
CA LYS A 149 10.26 1.62 3.42
C LYS A 149 10.89 1.55 2.02
N ARG A 150 10.89 2.66 1.30
CA ARG A 150 11.46 2.72 -0.06
C ARG A 150 12.92 2.30 -0.09
N ALA A 151 13.74 2.74 0.87
CA ALA A 151 15.15 2.38 0.94
C ALA A 151 15.40 0.87 0.98
N LYS A 152 14.42 0.10 1.47
CA LYS A 152 14.46 -1.37 1.49
C LYS A 152 13.63 -1.98 0.36
N GLN A 153 12.85 -1.17 -0.35
CA GLN A 153 11.82 -1.61 -1.31
C GLN A 153 10.93 -2.71 -0.72
N ASP A 154 10.52 -2.52 0.52
CA ASP A 154 9.88 -3.56 1.30
C ASP A 154 8.79 -3.02 2.23
N MET A 155 7.88 -3.93 2.59
CA MET A 155 6.78 -3.67 3.49
C MET A 155 6.87 -4.56 4.72
N PHE A 156 6.61 -3.97 5.88
CA PHE A 156 6.65 -4.64 7.17
C PHE A 156 5.29 -4.57 7.81
N VAL A 157 4.88 -5.66 8.44
CA VAL A 157 3.68 -5.72 9.25
C VAL A 157 4.08 -6.07 10.68
N SER A 158 3.50 -5.37 11.64
CA SER A 158 3.73 -5.59 13.06
C SER A 158 2.43 -5.45 13.84
N GLN A 159 2.42 -6.00 15.05
CA GLN A 159 1.29 -5.95 15.97
C GLN A 159 1.64 -5.08 17.19
N PRO A 160 1.51 -3.74 17.09
CA PRO A 160 1.75 -2.85 18.22
C PRO A 160 0.69 -3.00 19.31
N ARG A 161 0.90 -2.30 20.44
CA ARG A 161 -0.14 -2.17 21.47
C ARG A 161 -1.41 -1.56 20.85
N LEU A 162 -2.57 -2.03 21.32
CA LEU A 162 -3.87 -1.53 20.89
C LEU A 162 -3.93 -0.01 21.04
N SER A 163 -4.35 0.66 19.97
CA SER A 163 -4.64 2.09 19.96
C SER A 163 -5.97 2.34 19.25
N ALA A 164 -6.77 3.27 19.77
CA ALA A 164 -8.04 3.62 19.14
C ALA A 164 -7.82 4.36 17.82
N GLY A 165 -8.67 4.07 16.83
CA GLY A 165 -8.70 4.76 15.56
C GLY A 165 -7.53 4.42 14.63
N THR A 166 -7.12 5.41 13.84
CA THR A 166 -6.08 5.24 12.81
C THR A 166 -5.07 6.38 12.87
N LEU A 167 -3.81 6.03 12.64
CA LEU A 167 -2.69 6.94 12.42
C LEU A 167 -2.08 6.65 11.06
N VAL A 168 -1.99 7.68 10.23
CA VAL A 168 -1.23 7.67 8.97
C VAL A 168 -0.04 8.59 9.10
N GLN A 169 1.14 8.12 8.73
CA GLN A 169 2.35 8.92 8.61
C GLN A 169 2.96 8.71 7.23
N PHE A 170 3.38 9.78 6.63
CA PHE A 170 3.97 9.80 5.29
C PHE A 170 5.17 10.73 5.27
N SER A 171 6.21 10.32 4.57
CA SER A 171 7.37 11.20 4.34
C SER A 171 8.01 10.96 2.98
N ILE A 172 8.63 12.02 2.45
CA ILE A 172 9.38 12.03 1.20
C ILE A 172 10.54 13.00 1.28
N GLN A 173 11.68 12.64 0.74
CA GLN A 173 12.82 13.54 0.61
C GLN A 173 12.47 14.69 -0.34
N ARG A 174 12.80 15.92 0.05
CA ARG A 174 12.60 17.13 -0.77
C ARG A 174 13.40 17.10 -2.08
N SER A 175 14.47 16.29 -2.11
CA SER A 175 15.31 16.04 -3.29
C SER A 175 14.82 14.91 -4.17
N ALA A 176 13.76 14.19 -3.81
CA ALA A 176 13.24 13.06 -4.56
C ALA A 176 12.97 13.41 -6.03
N ARG A 177 13.23 12.45 -6.91
CA ARG A 177 13.08 12.63 -8.37
C ARG A 177 11.89 11.86 -8.93
N GLN A 178 11.37 10.89 -8.19
CA GLN A 178 10.21 10.10 -8.59
C GLN A 178 8.98 10.97 -8.82
N THR A 179 8.10 10.51 -9.69
CA THR A 179 6.81 11.14 -9.96
C THR A 179 5.67 10.20 -9.56
N ILE A 180 4.44 10.70 -9.57
CA ILE A 180 3.24 9.87 -9.38
C ILE A 180 3.14 8.89 -10.55
N GLU A 181 3.41 9.35 -11.75
CA GLU A 181 3.35 8.61 -13.01
C GLU A 181 4.29 7.39 -12.99
N ASP A 182 5.47 7.49 -12.39
CA ASP A 182 6.41 6.37 -12.26
C ASP A 182 5.78 5.19 -11.51
N VAL A 183 5.05 5.49 -10.43
CA VAL A 183 4.39 4.45 -9.61
C VAL A 183 3.11 3.96 -10.28
N PHE A 184 2.31 4.87 -10.85
CA PHE A 184 1.09 4.47 -11.55
C PHE A 184 1.39 3.59 -12.76
N SER A 185 2.42 3.90 -13.55
CA SER A 185 2.80 3.10 -14.72
C SER A 185 3.28 1.68 -14.37
N GLU A 186 3.77 1.46 -13.15
CA GLU A 186 4.12 0.11 -12.68
C GLU A 186 2.87 -0.79 -12.52
N PHE A 187 1.74 -0.22 -12.06
CA PHE A 187 0.53 -0.97 -11.69
C PHE A 187 -0.64 -0.75 -12.65
N ALA A 188 -0.62 0.35 -13.41
CA ALA A 188 -1.60 0.76 -14.41
C ALA A 188 -0.89 1.11 -15.74
N PRO A 189 -0.15 0.17 -16.35
CA PRO A 189 0.61 0.43 -17.57
C PRO A 189 -0.30 0.59 -18.78
N GLU A 190 0.25 1.16 -19.87
CA GLU A 190 -0.45 1.39 -21.15
C GLU A 190 -1.10 0.12 -21.71
N GLN A 191 -0.46 -1.04 -21.57
CA GLN A 191 -1.01 -2.34 -22.01
C GLN A 191 -2.36 -2.71 -21.35
N TYR A 192 -2.76 -2.01 -20.28
CA TYR A 192 -4.04 -2.15 -19.60
C TYR A 192 -4.86 -0.85 -19.65
N ASP A 193 -4.68 -0.03 -20.67
CA ASP A 193 -5.36 1.25 -20.86
C ASP A 193 -5.23 2.19 -19.66
N TYR A 194 -4.06 2.19 -19.02
CA TYR A 194 -3.76 2.95 -17.80
C TYR A 194 -4.70 2.64 -16.61
N GLN A 195 -5.38 1.50 -16.66
CA GLN A 195 -6.20 1.02 -15.54
C GLN A 195 -5.33 0.22 -14.56
N PHE A 196 -5.64 0.32 -13.27
CA PHE A 196 -4.97 -0.47 -12.22
C PHE A 196 -5.34 -1.96 -12.37
N GLN A 197 -4.64 -2.66 -13.24
CA GLN A 197 -4.88 -4.08 -13.57
C GLN A 197 -3.74 -4.99 -13.14
N LYS A 198 -2.67 -4.44 -12.57
CA LYS A 198 -1.53 -5.20 -12.07
C LYS A 198 -1.37 -4.98 -10.56
N THR A 199 -1.14 -6.05 -9.82
CA THR A 199 -0.83 -5.96 -8.39
C THR A 199 0.43 -6.73 -8.04
N LYS A 200 1.09 -6.33 -6.95
CA LYS A 200 2.24 -7.02 -6.38
C LYS A 200 1.96 -7.39 -4.93
N VAL A 201 1.97 -8.68 -4.64
CA VAL A 201 1.69 -9.24 -3.32
C VAL A 201 2.98 -9.80 -2.73
N LEU A 202 3.39 -9.27 -1.58
CA LEU A 202 4.51 -9.79 -0.81
C LEU A 202 4.04 -11.04 -0.07
N VAL A 203 4.45 -12.21 -0.55
CA VAL A 203 4.00 -13.51 -0.02
C VAL A 203 4.33 -13.64 1.47
N LYS A 204 5.50 -13.19 1.91
CA LYS A 204 5.96 -13.25 3.33
C LYS A 204 5.01 -12.57 4.34
N LEU A 205 4.13 -11.66 3.92
CA LEU A 205 3.25 -10.93 4.83
C LEU A 205 2.16 -11.79 5.45
N LEU A 206 1.92 -12.97 4.90
CA LEU A 206 0.96 -13.93 5.45
C LEU A 206 1.64 -14.88 6.44
N GLN A 207 2.78 -15.46 6.07
CA GLN A 207 3.58 -16.37 6.91
C GLN A 207 4.98 -16.56 6.31
N PRO A 208 5.99 -17.00 7.09
CA PRO A 208 7.35 -17.25 6.57
C PRO A 208 7.47 -18.55 5.73
N ASP A 209 6.58 -19.51 5.94
CA ASP A 209 6.57 -20.80 5.24
C ASP A 209 5.14 -21.15 4.78
N TYR A 210 5.00 -21.51 3.51
CA TYR A 210 3.72 -21.80 2.87
C TYR A 210 3.67 -23.27 2.45
N VAL A 211 2.86 -24.06 3.12
CA VAL A 211 2.78 -25.49 2.90
C VAL A 211 1.47 -25.91 2.24
N SER A 212 0.36 -25.26 2.58
CA SER A 212 -0.97 -25.78 2.28
C SER A 212 -1.71 -25.06 1.14
N ARG A 213 -2.65 -25.77 0.53
CA ARG A 213 -3.59 -25.21 -0.45
C ARG A 213 -4.48 -24.13 0.15
N SER A 214 -4.85 -24.23 1.42
CA SER A 214 -5.69 -23.24 2.10
C SER A 214 -5.01 -21.89 2.23
N GLU A 215 -3.69 -21.88 2.47
CA GLU A 215 -2.88 -20.66 2.50
C GLU A 215 -2.80 -20.01 1.11
N ALA A 216 -2.61 -20.83 0.06
CA ALA A 216 -2.64 -20.35 -1.31
C ALA A 216 -4.00 -19.70 -1.66
N ARG A 217 -5.11 -20.34 -1.32
CA ARG A 217 -6.46 -19.78 -1.56
C ARG A 217 -6.69 -18.48 -0.83
N ARG A 218 -6.18 -18.36 0.40
CA ARG A 218 -6.26 -17.11 1.18
C ARG A 218 -5.43 -16.00 0.54
N LEU A 219 -4.25 -16.33 0.02
CA LEU A 219 -3.40 -15.39 -0.73
C LEU A 219 -4.11 -14.90 -2.00
N LEU A 220 -4.70 -15.83 -2.76
CA LEU A 220 -5.27 -15.57 -4.08
C LEU A 220 -6.68 -14.98 -4.04
N ALA A 221 -7.38 -15.06 -2.90
CA ALA A 221 -8.73 -14.54 -2.77
C ALA A 221 -8.82 -13.07 -3.26
N ASN A 222 -9.85 -12.76 -4.06
CA ASN A 222 -10.09 -11.44 -4.65
C ASN A 222 -8.96 -10.90 -5.56
N LEU A 223 -8.06 -11.76 -6.05
CA LEU A 223 -7.06 -11.36 -7.04
C LEU A 223 -7.59 -11.51 -8.48
N GLU A 224 -8.76 -12.10 -8.69
CA GLU A 224 -9.44 -12.24 -9.98
C GLU A 224 -9.79 -10.87 -10.62
N LYS A 225 -9.80 -9.81 -9.82
CA LYS A 225 -10.02 -8.41 -10.25
C LYS A 225 -8.83 -7.79 -11.00
N PHE A 226 -7.68 -8.50 -11.06
CA PHE A 226 -6.49 -8.04 -11.75
C PHE A 226 -6.19 -8.90 -12.98
N ARG A 227 -5.53 -8.32 -13.98
CA ARG A 227 -5.04 -9.03 -15.16
C ARG A 227 -3.61 -9.55 -14.98
N GLU A 228 -2.84 -8.94 -14.09
CA GLU A 228 -1.47 -9.38 -13.78
C GLU A 228 -1.26 -9.40 -12.26
N ILE A 229 -0.76 -10.52 -11.75
CA ILE A 229 -0.45 -10.73 -10.35
C ILE A 229 1.03 -11.06 -10.24
N VAL A 230 1.79 -10.21 -9.56
CA VAL A 230 3.19 -10.46 -9.22
C VAL A 230 3.27 -10.96 -7.78
N LEU A 231 3.71 -12.18 -7.59
CA LEU A 231 3.97 -12.77 -6.28
C LEU A 231 5.44 -12.58 -5.93
N ASP A 232 5.73 -11.72 -4.98
CA ASP A 232 7.08 -11.45 -4.49
C ASP A 232 7.40 -12.40 -3.33
N PHE A 233 8.33 -13.33 -3.57
CA PHE A 233 8.79 -14.35 -2.62
C PHE A 233 10.00 -13.92 -1.80
N ARG A 234 10.29 -12.63 -1.72
CA ARG A 234 11.37 -12.14 -0.86
C ARG A 234 11.19 -12.64 0.57
N ASP A 235 12.26 -13.13 1.17
CA ASP A 235 12.30 -13.73 2.52
C ASP A 235 11.43 -14.98 2.73
N VAL A 236 10.87 -15.56 1.66
CA VAL A 236 10.21 -16.87 1.69
C VAL A 236 11.25 -17.94 1.41
N ARG A 237 11.48 -18.85 2.37
CA ARG A 237 12.49 -19.89 2.26
C ARG A 237 12.06 -21.04 1.37
N SER A 238 10.83 -21.49 1.56
CA SER A 238 10.28 -22.63 0.81
C SER A 238 8.77 -22.54 0.70
N VAL A 239 8.21 -23.25 -0.26
CA VAL A 239 6.77 -23.46 -0.41
C VAL A 239 6.48 -24.94 -0.60
N GLY A 240 5.37 -25.43 -0.06
CA GLY A 240 4.93 -26.80 -0.23
C GLY A 240 4.31 -27.03 -1.62
N GLN A 241 4.28 -28.30 -2.05
CA GLN A 241 3.66 -28.68 -3.31
C GLN A 241 2.19 -28.25 -3.39
N GLY A 242 1.43 -28.41 -2.29
CA GLY A 242 0.02 -28.03 -2.26
C GLY A 242 -0.21 -26.53 -2.48
N PHE A 243 0.65 -25.68 -1.92
CA PHE A 243 0.61 -24.24 -2.15
C PHE A 243 0.94 -23.90 -3.61
N ALA A 244 2.07 -24.41 -4.12
CA ALA A 244 2.51 -24.14 -5.48
C ALA A 244 1.50 -24.66 -6.54
N ASP A 245 0.96 -25.86 -6.34
CA ASP A 245 -0.06 -26.45 -7.20
C ASP A 245 -1.33 -25.60 -7.25
N GLU A 246 -1.82 -25.13 -6.10
CA GLU A 246 -3.01 -24.29 -6.05
C GLU A 246 -2.78 -22.94 -6.76
N VAL A 247 -1.59 -22.32 -6.61
CA VAL A 247 -1.26 -21.04 -7.24
C VAL A 247 -1.06 -21.20 -8.75
N PHE A 248 -0.07 -22.02 -9.14
CA PHE A 248 0.46 -22.00 -10.50
C PHE A 248 -0.25 -22.97 -11.46
N ARG A 249 -1.05 -23.91 -10.95
CA ARG A 249 -1.84 -24.81 -11.77
C ARG A 249 -3.34 -24.57 -11.59
N VAL A 250 -3.87 -24.71 -10.38
CA VAL A 250 -5.33 -24.68 -10.16
C VAL A 250 -5.92 -23.29 -10.40
N PHE A 251 -5.37 -22.26 -9.76
CA PHE A 251 -5.85 -20.89 -9.95
C PHE A 251 -5.60 -20.40 -11.38
N ALA A 252 -4.42 -20.65 -11.94
CA ALA A 252 -4.09 -20.28 -13.31
C ALA A 252 -5.06 -20.92 -14.33
N SER A 253 -5.38 -22.21 -14.18
CA SER A 253 -6.33 -22.88 -15.07
C SER A 253 -7.77 -22.38 -14.96
N ARG A 254 -8.17 -21.91 -13.77
CA ARG A 254 -9.50 -21.30 -13.55
C ARG A 254 -9.59 -19.87 -14.07
N ASN A 255 -8.47 -19.19 -14.19
CA ASN A 255 -8.38 -17.80 -14.59
C ASN A 255 -7.37 -17.61 -15.75
N PRO A 256 -7.66 -18.15 -16.96
CA PRO A 256 -6.69 -18.17 -18.07
C PRO A 256 -6.34 -16.79 -18.62
N GLY A 257 -7.14 -15.75 -18.29
CA GLY A 257 -6.86 -14.36 -18.66
C GLY A 257 -5.93 -13.62 -17.69
N ILE A 258 -5.52 -14.26 -16.57
CA ILE A 258 -4.66 -13.64 -15.56
C ILE A 258 -3.23 -14.12 -15.71
N VAL A 259 -2.30 -13.18 -15.82
CA VAL A 259 -0.86 -13.48 -15.86
C VAL A 259 -0.32 -13.52 -14.42
N ILE A 260 0.22 -14.66 -14.01
CA ILE A 260 0.89 -14.82 -12.71
C ILE A 260 2.40 -14.80 -12.91
N ARG A 261 3.08 -13.88 -12.23
CA ARG A 261 4.55 -13.79 -12.22
C ARG A 261 5.07 -14.05 -10.81
N SER A 262 6.27 -14.61 -10.71
CA SER A 262 6.99 -14.77 -9.45
C SER A 262 8.29 -13.98 -9.49
N GLU A 263 8.57 -13.23 -8.42
CA GLU A 263 9.79 -12.45 -8.25
C GLU A 263 10.51 -12.85 -6.95
N ASN A 264 11.82 -12.60 -6.88
CA ASN A 264 12.65 -12.80 -5.70
C ASN A 264 12.56 -14.23 -5.10
N THR A 265 12.42 -15.23 -5.96
CA THR A 265 12.27 -16.62 -5.54
C THR A 265 13.61 -17.19 -5.04
N SER A 266 13.60 -17.89 -3.89
CA SER A 266 14.71 -18.73 -3.45
C SER A 266 14.86 -19.97 -4.35
N ARG A 267 16.02 -20.65 -4.31
CA ARG A 267 16.22 -21.89 -5.08
C ARG A 267 15.14 -22.96 -4.79
N PRO A 268 14.76 -23.26 -3.52
CA PRO A 268 13.69 -24.21 -3.22
C PRO A 268 12.33 -23.77 -3.79
N VAL A 269 11.98 -22.47 -3.68
CA VAL A 269 10.73 -21.94 -4.25
C VAL A 269 10.71 -22.10 -5.77
N THR A 270 11.80 -21.73 -6.47
CA THR A 270 11.90 -21.89 -7.92
C THR A 270 11.78 -23.35 -8.34
N ALA A 271 12.44 -24.28 -7.61
CA ALA A 271 12.36 -25.70 -7.91
C ALA A 271 10.92 -26.23 -7.76
N MET A 272 10.20 -25.81 -6.72
CA MET A 272 8.83 -26.23 -6.49
C MET A 272 7.87 -25.68 -7.56
N ILE A 273 8.01 -24.39 -7.94
CA ILE A 273 7.21 -23.78 -9.02
C ILE A 273 7.42 -24.53 -10.34
N ARG A 274 8.67 -24.87 -10.69
CA ARG A 274 8.97 -25.66 -11.89
C ARG A 274 8.40 -27.06 -11.82
N HIS A 275 8.47 -27.72 -10.66
CA HIS A 275 7.94 -29.05 -10.46
C HIS A 275 6.43 -29.13 -10.75
N VAL A 276 5.64 -28.17 -10.25
CA VAL A 276 4.19 -28.15 -10.49
C VAL A 276 3.83 -27.60 -11.88
N GLY A 277 4.63 -26.68 -12.44
CA GLY A 277 4.43 -26.09 -13.76
C GLY A 277 4.79 -27.04 -14.91
N GLN A 278 5.68 -28.01 -14.72
CA GLN A 278 5.99 -29.05 -15.71
C GLN A 278 4.87 -30.08 -15.86
N ALA A 279 3.89 -30.09 -14.95
CA ALA A 279 2.69 -30.92 -15.06
C ALA A 279 1.60 -30.30 -15.99
N VAL A 280 1.82 -29.08 -16.49
CA VAL A 280 0.94 -28.39 -17.44
C VAL A 280 1.81 -27.79 -18.54
N ASP A 281 1.68 -28.33 -19.76
CA ASP A 281 2.42 -28.00 -20.98
C ASP A 281 3.01 -26.56 -21.10
N GLY A 282 4.31 -26.56 -21.26
CA GLY A 282 5.17 -25.70 -22.11
C GLY A 282 4.75 -24.26 -22.44
N SER A 283 4.37 -23.37 -21.51
CA SER A 283 4.28 -21.95 -21.85
C SER A 283 4.75 -21.04 -20.71
N THR A 284 5.91 -20.43 -20.97
CA THR A 284 6.44 -19.16 -20.47
C THR A 284 6.59 -18.95 -18.96
N LEU A 285 7.61 -19.59 -18.39
CA LEU A 285 8.30 -19.06 -17.20
C LEU A 285 9.36 -18.04 -17.68
N ASN A 286 8.99 -16.75 -17.68
CA ASN A 286 9.97 -15.69 -17.95
C ASN A 286 10.62 -15.27 -16.62
N THR A 287 11.71 -15.93 -16.28
CA THR A 287 12.61 -15.54 -15.18
C THR A 287 13.53 -14.44 -15.71
N ARG A 288 13.31 -13.19 -15.34
CA ARG A 288 14.37 -12.18 -15.45
C ARG A 288 15.31 -12.30 -14.25
N ARG A 289 16.60 -12.42 -14.57
CA ARG A 289 17.73 -12.32 -13.63
C ARG A 289 17.89 -10.93 -13.06
#